data_ff192bd9dc8548d22b0c01be3385d900
#
_entry.id   ff192bd9dc8548d22b0c01be3385d900
#
_cell.length_a   1.000
_cell.length_b   1.000
_cell.length_c   1.000
_cell.angle_alpha   90.00
_cell.angle_beta   90.00
_cell.angle_gamma   90.00
#
_symmetry.space_group_name_H-M   'P 1'
#
loop_
_entity.id
_entity.type
_entity.pdbx_description
1 polymer ?
#
loop_
_entity_poly.entity_id
_entity_poly.type
_entity_poly.pdbx_seq_one_letter_code
_entity_poly.pdbx_strand_id
1 'polypeptide(L)'
;QLMLKSIEYGFDPESPDYLNFTVTRQPLVDAAFFCQGVLRAPVQVWSRLSPVVRQNVLNALQQIRNIKPVESNWLLFSAMVEAALLELTGECNMYPIEYAVMRFKEWYKGDAWYGDGVNLHMDYYNSFVIHPMLLDVLKVMQKHDKGESDFYKKELRRFSRYAEQQ
;
A
#
# COMPACT_ATOMS: atom_id res chain seq x y z
N GLN A 1 -0.99 9.84 21.29
CA GLN A 1 0.39 9.72 21.82
C GLN A 1 0.91 8.29 21.75
N LEU A 2 0.14 7.26 22.15
CA LEU A 2 0.58 5.86 22.20
C LEU A 2 1.02 5.34 20.82
N MET A 3 0.21 5.55 19.79
CA MET A 3 0.52 5.17 18.41
C MET A 3 1.86 5.74 17.92
N LEU A 4 2.15 7.03 18.18
CA LEU A 4 3.41 7.64 17.75
C LEU A 4 4.62 7.02 18.45
N LYS A 5 4.49 6.68 19.75
CA LYS A 5 5.52 5.96 20.48
C LYS A 5 5.74 4.54 19.93
N SER A 6 4.65 3.85 19.59
CA SER A 6 4.77 2.51 18.97
C SER A 6 5.50 2.57 17.62
N ILE A 7 5.28 3.63 16.83
CA ILE A 7 6.04 3.84 15.60
C ILE A 7 7.51 4.14 15.92
N GLU A 8 7.78 5.03 16.87
CA GLU A 8 9.14 5.37 17.28
C GLU A 8 9.94 4.12 17.68
N TYR A 9 9.42 3.33 18.61
CA TYR A 9 10.11 2.12 19.07
C TYR A 9 10.13 0.99 18.04
N GLY A 10 9.04 0.81 17.29
CA GLY A 10 8.92 -0.25 16.29
C GLY A 10 9.85 -0.05 15.08
N PHE A 11 10.26 1.18 14.80
CA PHE A 11 11.17 1.49 13.69
C PHE A 11 12.58 1.91 14.14
N ASP A 12 12.86 1.91 15.43
CA ASP A 12 14.20 2.16 15.95
C ASP A 12 15.02 0.85 16.01
N PRO A 13 16.10 0.73 15.21
CA PRO A 13 16.92 -0.49 15.21
C PRO A 13 17.54 -0.84 16.55
N GLU A 14 17.70 0.13 17.45
CA GLU A 14 18.29 -0.06 18.79
C GLU A 14 17.21 -0.39 19.84
N SER A 15 15.94 -0.33 19.47
CA SER A 15 14.84 -0.63 20.38
C SER A 15 14.64 -2.13 20.58
N PRO A 16 14.37 -2.61 21.81
CA PRO A 16 13.95 -3.98 22.05
C PRO A 16 12.61 -4.34 21.36
N ASP A 17 11.81 -3.34 21.01
CA ASP A 17 10.51 -3.47 20.32
C ASP A 17 10.63 -3.32 18.79
N TYR A 18 11.89 -3.34 18.25
CA TYR A 18 12.11 -3.21 16.81
C TYR A 18 11.37 -4.28 16.01
N LEU A 19 10.58 -3.84 15.04
CA LEU A 19 9.80 -4.73 14.19
C LEU A 19 10.69 -5.44 13.16
N ASN A 20 10.30 -6.67 12.82
CA ASN A 20 10.98 -7.43 11.77
C ASN A 20 10.51 -6.95 10.39
N PHE A 21 11.47 -6.56 9.53
CA PHE A 21 11.19 -6.12 8.15
C PHE A 21 11.81 -7.04 7.08
N THR A 22 12.49 -8.12 7.45
CA THR A 22 13.34 -8.87 6.50
C THR A 22 13.21 -10.39 6.58
N VAL A 23 12.84 -10.97 7.72
CA VAL A 23 13.01 -12.40 7.98
C VAL A 23 11.89 -13.28 7.40
N THR A 24 10.68 -12.76 7.28
CA THR A 24 9.52 -13.48 6.77
C THR A 24 8.79 -12.68 5.70
N ARG A 25 7.68 -13.19 5.16
CA ARG A 25 6.87 -12.47 4.16
C ARG A 25 5.86 -11.51 4.79
N GLN A 26 5.35 -11.81 5.98
CA GLN A 26 4.29 -11.04 6.64
C GLN A 26 4.62 -9.54 6.81
N PRO A 27 5.85 -9.11 7.10
CA PRO A 27 6.19 -7.69 7.17
C PRO A 27 5.79 -6.84 5.96
N LEU A 28 5.70 -7.44 4.76
CA LEU A 28 5.21 -6.71 3.59
C LEU A 28 3.74 -6.30 3.75
N VAL A 29 2.91 -7.16 4.34
CA VAL A 29 1.49 -6.88 4.61
C VAL A 29 1.36 -5.76 5.64
N ASP A 30 2.09 -5.90 6.75
CA ASP A 30 2.05 -4.95 7.87
C ASP A 30 2.56 -3.57 7.44
N ALA A 31 3.66 -3.53 6.66
CA ALA A 31 4.19 -2.31 6.08
C ALA A 31 3.20 -1.64 5.11
N ALA A 32 2.47 -2.41 4.30
CA ALA A 32 1.49 -1.87 3.37
C ALA A 32 0.32 -1.20 4.11
N PHE A 33 -0.21 -1.80 5.17
CA PHE A 33 -1.25 -1.18 5.98
C PHE A 33 -0.74 0.05 6.74
N PHE A 34 0.49 0.01 7.25
CA PHE A 34 1.14 1.20 7.82
C PHE A 34 1.26 2.33 6.80
N CYS A 35 1.75 2.04 5.59
CA CYS A 35 1.86 2.99 4.49
C CYS A 35 0.49 3.59 4.12
N GLN A 36 -0.54 2.76 4.02
CA GLN A 36 -1.91 3.22 3.75
C GLN A 36 -2.40 4.18 4.85
N GLY A 37 -2.14 3.87 6.11
CA GLY A 37 -2.46 4.75 7.25
C GLY A 37 -1.74 6.09 7.16
N VAL A 38 -0.45 6.10 6.80
CA VAL A 38 0.35 7.32 6.59
C VAL A 38 -0.20 8.16 5.44
N LEU A 39 -0.53 7.54 4.30
CA LEU A 39 -1.09 8.23 3.14
C LEU A 39 -2.46 8.85 3.41
N ARG A 40 -3.30 8.20 4.19
CA ARG A 40 -4.65 8.68 4.53
C ARG A 40 -4.69 9.70 5.65
N ALA A 41 -3.71 9.67 6.55
CA ALA A 41 -3.62 10.56 7.71
C ALA A 41 -2.23 11.19 7.88
N PRO A 42 -1.68 11.87 6.83
CA PRO A 42 -0.30 12.36 6.85
C PRO A 42 -0.04 13.37 7.96
N VAL A 43 -1.00 14.23 8.26
CA VAL A 43 -0.86 15.25 9.31
C VAL A 43 -0.87 14.61 10.71
N GLN A 44 -1.71 13.60 10.92
CA GLN A 44 -1.86 12.93 12.20
C GLN A 44 -0.73 11.94 12.52
N VAL A 45 -0.09 11.40 11.49
CA VAL A 45 0.98 10.39 11.60
C VAL A 45 2.31 10.99 11.17
N TRP A 46 2.55 11.12 9.87
CA TRP A 46 3.86 11.47 9.32
C TRP A 46 4.41 12.80 9.81
N SER A 47 3.59 13.86 9.77
CA SER A 47 4.03 15.19 10.16
C SER A 47 4.41 15.31 11.63
N ARG A 48 3.97 14.36 12.47
CA ARG A 48 4.25 14.34 13.91
C ARG A 48 5.47 13.50 14.31
N LEU A 49 6.04 12.73 13.38
CA LEU A 49 7.26 11.98 13.62
C LEU A 49 8.48 12.90 13.57
N SER A 50 9.45 12.63 14.44
CA SER A 50 10.74 13.34 14.41
C SER A 50 11.51 12.99 13.11
N PRO A 51 12.47 13.83 12.67
CA PRO A 51 13.29 13.53 11.49
C PRO A 51 14.00 12.18 11.57
N VAL A 52 14.47 11.80 12.75
CA VAL A 52 15.15 10.51 12.99
C VAL A 52 14.17 9.35 12.77
N VAL A 53 12.98 9.42 13.36
CA VAL A 53 11.96 8.37 13.21
C VAL A 53 11.50 8.26 11.75
N ARG A 54 11.32 9.39 11.05
CA ARG A 54 11.00 9.38 9.62
C ARG A 54 12.07 8.65 8.81
N GLN A 55 13.35 8.93 9.10
CA GLN A 55 14.44 8.24 8.39
C GLN A 55 14.45 6.75 8.68
N ASN A 56 14.23 6.35 9.93
CA ASN A 56 14.12 4.94 10.30
C ASN A 56 12.97 4.24 9.56
N VAL A 57 11.80 4.88 9.47
CA VAL A 57 10.67 4.37 8.68
C VAL A 57 11.06 4.21 7.21
N LEU A 58 11.67 5.21 6.58
CA LEU A 58 12.09 5.12 5.18
C LEU A 58 13.09 3.99 4.96
N ASN A 59 14.06 3.83 5.85
CA ASN A 59 15.04 2.75 5.79
C ASN A 59 14.37 1.36 5.88
N ALA A 60 13.40 1.20 6.78
CA ALA A 60 12.64 -0.04 6.92
C ALA A 60 11.80 -0.34 5.67
N LEU A 61 11.10 0.66 5.12
CA LEU A 61 10.33 0.50 3.89
C LEU A 61 11.20 0.12 2.68
N GLN A 62 12.43 0.64 2.61
CA GLN A 62 13.38 0.23 1.58
C GLN A 62 13.82 -1.24 1.74
N GLN A 63 13.95 -1.75 2.96
CA GLN A 63 14.26 -3.17 3.21
C GLN A 63 13.11 -4.09 2.76
N ILE A 64 11.86 -3.67 2.90
CA ILE A 64 10.66 -4.40 2.47
C ILE A 64 10.69 -4.74 0.98
N ARG A 65 11.38 -3.97 0.14
CA ARG A 65 11.57 -4.25 -1.30
C ARG A 65 12.17 -5.63 -1.59
N ASN A 66 12.89 -6.23 -0.64
CA ASN A 66 13.48 -7.55 -0.79
C ASN A 66 12.45 -8.69 -0.64
N ILE A 67 11.25 -8.41 -0.14
CA ILE A 67 10.17 -9.38 0.02
C ILE A 67 9.39 -9.45 -1.27
N LYS A 68 9.47 -10.60 -1.95
CA LYS A 68 8.71 -10.84 -3.18
C LYS A 68 7.25 -11.17 -2.83
N PRO A 69 6.27 -10.39 -3.36
CA PRO A 69 4.87 -10.73 -3.21
C PRO A 69 4.51 -11.98 -4.00
N VAL A 70 3.44 -12.66 -3.59
CA VAL A 70 2.80 -13.70 -4.40
C VAL A 70 1.82 -13.08 -5.40
N GLU A 71 1.48 -13.84 -6.46
CA GLU A 71 0.55 -13.43 -7.54
C GLU A 71 -0.91 -13.42 -7.04
N SER A 72 -1.25 -12.46 -6.20
CA SER A 72 -2.54 -12.27 -5.56
C SER A 72 -2.71 -10.81 -5.12
N ASN A 73 -3.62 -10.53 -4.18
CA ASN A 73 -3.74 -9.22 -3.52
C ASN A 73 -2.38 -8.69 -2.97
N TRP A 74 -1.41 -9.56 -2.72
CA TRP A 74 -0.08 -9.19 -2.24
C TRP A 74 0.69 -8.27 -3.18
N LEU A 75 0.38 -8.26 -4.46
CA LEU A 75 0.95 -7.29 -5.41
C LEU A 75 0.63 -5.85 -4.99
N LEU A 76 -0.57 -5.62 -4.43
CA LEU A 76 -0.95 -4.31 -3.92
C LEU A 76 -0.18 -3.90 -2.65
N PHE A 77 0.30 -4.85 -1.85
CA PHE A 77 1.15 -4.52 -0.71
C PHE A 77 2.49 -3.92 -1.17
N SER A 78 3.15 -4.53 -2.15
CA SER A 78 4.37 -3.96 -2.74
C SER A 78 4.11 -2.62 -3.41
N ALA A 79 3.02 -2.50 -4.17
CA ALA A 79 2.63 -1.24 -4.81
C ALA A 79 2.34 -0.12 -3.79
N MET A 80 1.71 -0.46 -2.67
CA MET A 80 1.40 0.49 -1.60
C MET A 80 2.65 1.04 -0.91
N VAL A 81 3.63 0.18 -0.65
CA VAL A 81 4.93 0.60 -0.10
C VAL A 81 5.63 1.56 -1.05
N GLU A 82 5.66 1.26 -2.35
CA GLU A 82 6.28 2.15 -3.35
C GLU A 82 5.49 3.46 -3.53
N ALA A 83 4.17 3.42 -3.50
CA ALA A 83 3.34 4.62 -3.53
C ALA A 83 3.60 5.53 -2.31
N ALA A 84 3.77 4.93 -1.12
CA ALA A 84 4.13 5.70 0.07
C ALA A 84 5.55 6.30 -0.06
N LEU A 85 6.52 5.55 -0.56
CA LEU A 85 7.86 6.09 -0.82
C LEU A 85 7.82 7.26 -1.81
N LEU A 86 7.06 7.13 -2.90
CA LEU A 86 6.86 8.22 -3.87
C LEU A 86 6.28 9.48 -3.20
N GLU A 87 5.23 9.33 -2.39
CA GLU A 87 4.60 10.45 -1.70
C GLU A 87 5.52 11.12 -0.68
N LEU A 88 6.33 10.33 0.04
CA LEU A 88 7.15 10.81 1.15
C LEU A 88 8.53 11.34 0.73
N THR A 89 9.08 10.86 -0.39
CA THR A 89 10.44 11.20 -0.83
C THR A 89 10.52 11.77 -2.25
N GLY A 90 9.45 11.64 -3.04
CA GLY A 90 9.46 11.95 -4.47
C GLY A 90 10.03 10.84 -5.35
N GLU A 91 10.49 9.73 -4.79
CA GLU A 91 11.15 8.63 -5.50
C GLU A 91 10.54 7.28 -5.14
N CYS A 92 10.41 6.39 -6.13
CA CYS A 92 9.96 5.01 -5.94
C CYS A 92 10.51 4.08 -7.03
N ASN A 93 10.39 2.77 -6.80
CA ASN A 93 10.48 1.79 -7.86
C ASN A 93 9.10 1.66 -8.54
N MET A 94 9.00 2.07 -9.80
CA MET A 94 7.72 2.03 -10.53
C MET A 94 7.22 0.62 -10.85
N TYR A 95 8.13 -0.35 -10.98
CA TYR A 95 7.80 -1.70 -11.44
C TYR A 95 6.72 -2.40 -10.57
N PRO A 96 6.79 -2.44 -9.23
CA PRO A 96 5.74 -3.05 -8.42
C PRO A 96 4.37 -2.39 -8.62
N ILE A 97 4.32 -1.07 -8.81
CA ILE A 97 3.07 -0.34 -9.05
C ILE A 97 2.50 -0.69 -10.41
N GLU A 98 3.29 -0.55 -11.47
CA GLU A 98 2.87 -0.84 -12.84
C GLU A 98 2.43 -2.29 -13.01
N TYR A 99 3.19 -3.22 -12.43
CA TYR A 99 2.87 -4.65 -12.46
C TYR A 99 1.56 -4.96 -11.73
N ALA A 100 1.37 -4.45 -10.51
CA ALA A 100 0.12 -4.63 -9.78
C ALA A 100 -1.08 -4.07 -10.56
N VAL A 101 -0.98 -2.83 -11.07
CA VAL A 101 -2.04 -2.20 -11.85
C VAL A 101 -2.38 -3.02 -13.09
N MET A 102 -1.38 -3.51 -13.82
CA MET A 102 -1.56 -4.38 -14.99
C MET A 102 -2.33 -5.65 -14.60
N ARG A 103 -1.89 -6.34 -13.54
CA ARG A 103 -2.54 -7.59 -13.11
C ARG A 103 -3.97 -7.36 -12.63
N PHE A 104 -4.26 -6.29 -11.89
CA PHE A 104 -5.62 -5.99 -11.46
C PHE A 104 -6.54 -5.54 -12.62
N LYS A 105 -6.01 -4.95 -13.69
CA LYS A 105 -6.79 -4.76 -14.94
C LYS A 105 -7.23 -6.10 -15.53
N GLU A 106 -6.36 -7.11 -15.55
CA GLU A 106 -6.63 -8.46 -16.06
C GLU A 106 -7.56 -9.27 -15.12
N TRP A 107 -7.43 -9.09 -13.81
CA TRP A 107 -8.20 -9.83 -12.80
C TRP A 107 -9.57 -9.24 -12.51
N TYR A 108 -9.97 -8.19 -13.19
CA TYR A 108 -11.32 -7.65 -13.10
C TYR A 108 -12.37 -8.64 -13.66
N LYS A 109 -13.34 -9.02 -12.84
CA LYS A 109 -14.34 -10.06 -13.18
C LYS A 109 -15.71 -9.51 -13.59
N GLY A 110 -15.89 -8.21 -13.57
CA GLY A 110 -17.19 -7.55 -13.81
C GLY A 110 -17.91 -7.20 -12.51
N ASP A 111 -18.95 -6.40 -12.62
CA ASP A 111 -19.81 -5.90 -11.52
C ASP A 111 -19.03 -5.48 -10.26
N ALA A 112 -17.93 -4.79 -10.49
CA ALA A 112 -17.01 -4.27 -9.44
C ALA A 112 -16.22 -5.33 -8.65
N TRP A 113 -16.23 -6.59 -9.04
CA TRP A 113 -15.43 -7.63 -8.40
C TRP A 113 -14.10 -7.85 -9.08
N TYR A 114 -13.07 -8.06 -8.25
CA TYR A 114 -11.74 -8.51 -8.64
C TYR A 114 -11.48 -9.93 -8.18
N GLY A 115 -10.75 -10.70 -9.01
CA GLY A 115 -10.11 -11.92 -8.55
C GLY A 115 -8.96 -11.61 -7.58
N ASP A 116 -8.72 -12.51 -6.64
CA ASP A 116 -7.49 -12.55 -5.86
C ASP A 116 -6.48 -13.46 -6.58
N GLY A 117 -5.81 -12.88 -7.57
CA GLY A 117 -5.14 -13.63 -8.63
C GLY A 117 -6.10 -13.93 -9.80
N VAL A 118 -5.79 -14.99 -10.55
CA VAL A 118 -6.56 -15.38 -11.75
C VAL A 118 -7.99 -15.80 -11.43
N ASN A 119 -8.21 -16.40 -10.27
CA ASN A 119 -9.50 -16.93 -9.86
C ASN A 119 -10.31 -15.91 -9.07
N LEU A 120 -11.64 -15.95 -9.23
CA LEU A 120 -12.54 -15.17 -8.39
C LEU A 120 -12.73 -15.88 -7.05
N HIS A 121 -12.48 -15.15 -5.98
CA HIS A 121 -12.86 -15.51 -4.62
C HIS A 121 -13.77 -14.42 -4.06
N MET A 122 -14.98 -14.78 -3.67
CA MET A 122 -15.92 -13.84 -3.05
C MET A 122 -15.65 -13.81 -1.55
N ASP A 123 -14.61 -13.12 -1.17
CA ASP A 123 -14.15 -12.95 0.20
C ASP A 123 -13.98 -11.47 0.55
N TYR A 124 -13.51 -11.19 1.75
CA TYR A 124 -13.33 -9.82 2.26
C TYR A 124 -12.11 -9.08 1.66
N TYR A 125 -11.24 -9.72 0.85
CA TYR A 125 -10.08 -9.03 0.27
C TYR A 125 -10.46 -7.93 -0.70
N ASN A 126 -11.57 -8.06 -1.41
CA ASN A 126 -12.09 -6.95 -2.22
C ASN A 126 -12.40 -5.70 -1.38
N SER A 127 -12.97 -5.88 -0.16
CA SER A 127 -13.32 -4.80 0.77
C SER A 127 -12.11 -4.19 1.47
N PHE A 128 -11.20 -5.02 1.98
CA PHE A 128 -10.15 -4.56 2.90
C PHE A 128 -8.80 -4.29 2.23
N VAL A 129 -8.53 -4.88 1.06
CA VAL A 129 -7.25 -4.77 0.37
C VAL A 129 -7.42 -4.24 -1.04
N ILE A 130 -8.17 -4.95 -1.91
CA ILE A 130 -8.08 -4.71 -3.35
C ILE A 130 -8.58 -3.32 -3.70
N HIS A 131 -9.83 -3.00 -3.47
CA HIS A 131 -10.37 -1.69 -3.78
C HIS A 131 -9.67 -0.55 -3.03
N PRO A 132 -9.52 -0.60 -1.68
CA PRO A 132 -8.94 0.54 -0.97
C PRO A 132 -7.47 0.78 -1.32
N MET A 133 -6.65 -0.27 -1.47
CA MET A 133 -5.23 -0.08 -1.80
C MET A 133 -5.02 0.31 -3.26
N LEU A 134 -5.77 -0.29 -4.19
CA LEU A 134 -5.68 0.08 -5.61
C LEU A 134 -6.04 1.56 -5.81
N LEU A 135 -7.10 2.05 -5.16
CA LEU A 135 -7.48 3.46 -5.21
C LEU A 135 -6.42 4.38 -4.62
N ASP A 136 -5.86 4.04 -3.45
CA ASP A 136 -4.84 4.87 -2.80
C ASP A 136 -3.56 4.93 -3.64
N VAL A 137 -3.11 3.80 -4.21
CA VAL A 137 -1.98 3.75 -5.14
C VAL A 137 -2.23 4.62 -6.36
N LEU A 138 -3.37 4.47 -7.04
CA LEU A 138 -3.72 5.24 -8.23
C LEU A 138 -3.85 6.75 -7.93
N LYS A 139 -4.35 7.11 -6.74
CA LYS A 139 -4.44 8.49 -6.30
C LYS A 139 -3.06 9.14 -6.14
N VAL A 140 -2.11 8.42 -5.53
CA VAL A 140 -0.72 8.90 -5.42
C VAL A 140 -0.09 9.04 -6.80
N MET A 141 -0.27 8.04 -7.67
CA MET A 141 0.23 8.08 -9.04
C MET A 141 -0.29 9.30 -9.82
N GLN A 142 -1.59 9.62 -9.68
CA GLN A 142 -2.18 10.81 -10.29
C GLN A 142 -1.56 12.11 -9.75
N LYS A 143 -1.40 12.19 -8.43
CA LYS A 143 -0.82 13.37 -7.78
C LYS A 143 0.58 13.71 -8.28
N HIS A 144 1.34 12.68 -8.65
CA HIS A 144 2.72 12.79 -9.14
C HIS A 144 2.84 12.72 -10.68
N ASP A 145 1.73 12.86 -11.42
CA ASP A 145 1.68 12.81 -12.89
C ASP A 145 2.29 11.54 -13.50
N LYS A 146 2.17 10.41 -12.79
CA LYS A 146 2.71 9.10 -13.18
C LYS A 146 1.60 8.07 -13.48
N GLY A 147 0.32 8.44 -13.36
CA GLY A 147 -0.81 7.53 -13.46
C GLY A 147 -1.71 7.76 -14.65
N GLU A 148 -2.49 6.71 -14.99
CA GLU A 148 -3.55 6.77 -16.00
C GLU A 148 -4.82 7.40 -15.39
N SER A 149 -5.09 8.65 -15.71
CA SER A 149 -6.24 9.40 -15.18
C SER A 149 -7.59 8.68 -15.44
N ASP A 150 -7.74 8.09 -16.62
CA ASP A 150 -8.99 7.41 -16.98
C ASP A 150 -9.17 6.10 -16.22
N PHE A 151 -8.08 5.38 -15.93
CA PHE A 151 -8.16 4.18 -15.11
C PHE A 151 -8.51 4.51 -13.66
N TYR A 152 -7.96 5.57 -13.09
CA TYR A 152 -8.35 6.05 -11.77
C TYR A 152 -9.83 6.40 -11.66
N LYS A 153 -10.36 7.16 -12.63
CA LYS A 153 -11.80 7.49 -12.70
C LYS A 153 -12.69 6.25 -12.85
N LYS A 154 -12.24 5.27 -13.64
CA LYS A 154 -12.93 4.00 -13.81
C LYS A 154 -12.95 3.22 -12.49
N GLU A 155 -11.84 3.20 -11.77
CA GLU A 155 -11.73 2.50 -10.49
C GLU A 155 -12.60 3.14 -9.40
N LEU A 156 -12.68 4.46 -9.34
CA LEU A 156 -13.61 5.15 -8.44
C LEU A 156 -15.06 4.70 -8.64
N ARG A 157 -15.51 4.56 -9.91
CA ARG A 157 -16.87 4.07 -10.21
C ARG A 157 -17.05 2.61 -9.81
N ARG A 158 -16.03 1.77 -10.01
CA ARG A 158 -16.05 0.36 -9.59
C ARG A 158 -16.15 0.26 -8.07
N PHE A 159 -15.33 1.02 -7.36
CA PHE A 159 -15.36 1.04 -5.89
C PHE A 159 -16.73 1.52 -5.35
N SER A 160 -17.31 2.59 -5.93
CA SER A 160 -18.64 3.05 -5.54
C SER A 160 -19.68 1.96 -5.75
N ARG A 161 -19.65 1.29 -6.92
CA ARG A 161 -20.55 0.17 -7.22
C ARG A 161 -20.35 -1.01 -6.25
N TYR A 162 -19.13 -1.33 -5.91
CA TYR A 162 -18.82 -2.36 -4.92
C TYR A 162 -19.37 -2.00 -3.53
N ALA A 163 -19.18 -0.75 -3.10
CA ALA A 163 -19.67 -0.27 -1.80
C ALA A 163 -21.21 -0.29 -1.70
N GLU A 164 -21.93 -0.11 -2.82
CA GLU A 164 -23.39 -0.24 -2.85
C GLU A 164 -23.86 -1.68 -2.62
N GLN A 165 -23.02 -2.67 -2.86
CA GLN A 165 -23.33 -4.09 -2.71
C GLN A 165 -23.07 -4.62 -1.28
N GLN A 166 -22.31 -3.87 -0.47
CA GLN A 166 -21.96 -4.24 0.91
C GLN A 166 -22.94 -3.66 1.92
#